data_e390255fc6c3a26e833f04a9ee50fd95
#
_entry.id   e390255fc6c3a26e833f04a9ee50fd95
#
_cell.length_a   1.000
_cell.length_b   1.000
_cell.length_c   1.000
_cell.angle_alpha   90.00
_cell.angle_beta   90.00
_cell.angle_gamma   90.00
#
_symmetry.space_group_name_H-M   'P 1'
#
loop_
_entity.id
_entity.type
_entity.pdbx_description
1 polymer ?
#
loop_
_entity_poly.entity_id
_entity_poly.type
_entity_poly.pdbx_seq_one_letter_code
_entity_poly.pdbx_strand_id
1 'polypeptide(L)'
;MRMLSHSSVLPLAAGMTLGFCLAYISYSIRLSSYSPFSQFQSRFPGDVANDSTGHGHGHRDVHNEEDMENVSSPVRDFGVHDKHEDSHAGEDDVARELRDQVRVLCWVMTGPDNHEKKAIHVKRTWGTRCNILIFMSSKEDESLPTVALPIGEGRENLWGKTREAYRYVWEHYKEQADWFMKADDDTYVVLENLRYMLSSYNSSDPIAFGHKFKPFVKQGFFSGGAGYVLSKDATKRFVEKGLNDSKICRQDPGGAEDVEMGFLNQRLFNIKFLYLFIFSL
;
A
#
# COMPACT_ATOMS: atom_id res chain seq x y z
N MET A 1 -38.58 18.45 -43.52
CA MET A 1 -37.29 17.96 -43.03
C MET A 1 -36.21 18.54 -43.92
N ARG A 2 -35.50 19.59 -43.49
CA ARG A 2 -34.43 20.24 -44.28
C ARG A 2 -33.14 19.43 -44.08
N MET A 3 -32.63 18.82 -45.15
CA MET A 3 -31.31 18.21 -45.18
C MET A 3 -30.24 19.30 -44.99
N LEU A 4 -29.41 19.16 -43.97
CA LEU A 4 -28.24 20.01 -43.80
C LEU A 4 -27.28 19.76 -44.95
N SER A 5 -26.86 20.82 -45.66
CA SER A 5 -25.95 20.72 -46.78
C SER A 5 -24.56 20.22 -46.36
N HIS A 6 -23.92 19.39 -47.18
CA HIS A 6 -22.59 18.83 -46.95
C HIS A 6 -21.51 19.88 -46.63
N SER A 7 -21.71 21.14 -47.05
CA SER A 7 -20.78 22.26 -46.80
C SER A 7 -20.75 22.76 -45.34
N SER A 8 -21.76 22.42 -44.52
CA SER A 8 -21.85 22.90 -43.13
C SER A 8 -21.35 21.85 -42.12
N VAL A 9 -21.25 20.58 -42.51
CA VAL A 9 -20.89 19.49 -41.62
C VAL A 9 -19.36 19.40 -41.39
N LEU A 10 -18.58 19.69 -42.43
CA LEU A 10 -17.12 19.62 -42.38
C LEU A 10 -16.50 20.63 -41.42
N PRO A 11 -16.86 21.91 -41.40
CA PRO A 11 -16.31 22.86 -40.40
C PRO A 11 -16.80 22.59 -38.99
N LEU A 12 -17.99 22.03 -38.81
CA LEU A 12 -18.47 21.62 -37.47
C LEU A 12 -17.67 20.45 -36.90
N ALA A 13 -17.43 19.42 -37.70
CA ALA A 13 -16.62 18.28 -37.33
C ALA A 13 -15.17 18.69 -37.01
N ALA A 14 -14.55 19.56 -37.81
CA ALA A 14 -13.22 20.07 -37.59
C ALA A 14 -13.12 20.93 -36.28
N GLY A 15 -14.15 21.73 -36.01
CA GLY A 15 -14.23 22.50 -34.75
C GLY A 15 -14.37 21.63 -33.51
N MET A 16 -15.17 20.57 -33.59
CA MET A 16 -15.32 19.61 -32.48
C MET A 16 -14.01 18.85 -32.20
N THR A 17 -13.30 18.35 -33.22
CA THR A 17 -12.02 17.65 -33.03
C THR A 17 -10.96 18.58 -32.47
N LEU A 18 -10.85 19.82 -32.92
CA LEU A 18 -9.91 20.82 -32.38
C LEU A 18 -10.25 21.14 -30.92
N GLY A 19 -11.53 21.29 -30.60
CA GLY A 19 -12.00 21.52 -29.23
C GLY A 19 -11.64 20.38 -28.26
N PHE A 20 -11.84 19.13 -28.69
CA PHE A 20 -11.45 17.96 -27.88
C PHE A 20 -9.92 17.87 -27.70
N CYS A 21 -9.13 18.15 -28.74
CA CYS A 21 -7.67 18.17 -28.65
C CYS A 21 -7.16 19.24 -27.66
N LEU A 22 -7.71 20.45 -27.72
CA LEU A 22 -7.34 21.54 -26.80
C LEU A 22 -7.77 21.23 -25.35
N ALA A 23 -8.95 20.65 -25.14
CA ALA A 23 -9.40 20.22 -23.82
C ALA A 23 -8.51 19.11 -23.25
N TYR A 24 -8.13 18.13 -24.08
CA TYR A 24 -7.22 17.05 -23.69
C TYR A 24 -5.83 17.56 -23.33
N ILE A 25 -5.27 18.47 -24.13
CA ILE A 25 -3.97 19.10 -23.85
C ILE A 25 -4.04 19.90 -22.54
N SER A 26 -5.09 20.72 -22.35
CA SER A 26 -5.27 21.50 -21.11
C SER A 26 -5.44 20.59 -19.87
N TYR A 27 -6.13 19.46 -20.02
CA TYR A 27 -6.27 18.45 -18.98
C TYR A 27 -4.95 17.77 -18.66
N SER A 28 -4.17 17.39 -19.69
CA SER A 28 -2.85 16.77 -19.53
C SER A 28 -1.83 17.71 -18.88
N ILE A 29 -1.86 18.99 -19.23
CA ILE A 29 -1.00 20.01 -18.58
C ILE A 29 -1.37 20.18 -17.09
N ARG A 30 -2.67 20.19 -16.76
CA ARG A 30 -3.11 20.24 -15.36
C ARG A 30 -2.72 19.00 -14.56
N LEU A 31 -2.80 17.81 -15.16
CA LEU A 31 -2.33 16.57 -14.53
C LEU A 31 -0.80 16.57 -14.31
N SER A 32 -0.03 17.11 -15.26
CA SER A 32 1.45 17.24 -15.13
C SER A 32 1.85 18.25 -14.05
N SER A 33 1.02 19.27 -13.79
CA SER A 33 1.25 20.27 -12.72
C SER A 33 0.87 19.75 -11.33
N TYR A 34 0.16 18.63 -11.23
CA TYR A 34 -0.17 17.91 -10.00
C TYR A 34 0.76 16.71 -9.78
N SER A 35 2.07 16.93 -9.89
CA SER A 35 3.04 15.96 -9.39
C SER A 35 3.23 16.20 -7.88
N PRO A 36 2.92 15.24 -7.02
CA PRO A 36 3.21 15.34 -5.58
C PRO A 36 4.71 15.54 -5.32
N PHE A 37 5.54 15.19 -6.29
CA PHE A 37 7.00 15.36 -6.27
C PHE A 37 7.44 16.83 -6.22
N SER A 38 6.75 17.76 -6.89
CA SER A 38 7.12 19.17 -6.90
C SER A 38 6.85 19.91 -5.58
N GLN A 39 5.85 19.45 -4.82
CA GLN A 39 5.56 20.02 -3.50
C GLN A 39 6.52 19.54 -2.41
N PHE A 40 7.09 18.35 -2.58
CA PHE A 40 8.07 17.80 -1.65
C PHE A 40 9.42 18.50 -1.77
N GLN A 41 9.90 18.78 -2.99
CA GLN A 41 11.17 19.49 -3.21
C GLN A 41 11.20 20.90 -2.61
N SER A 42 10.05 21.56 -2.48
CA SER A 42 9.96 22.89 -1.83
C SER A 42 9.98 22.82 -0.29
N ARG A 43 9.75 21.63 0.28
CA ARG A 43 9.71 21.44 1.73
C ARG A 43 11.05 21.00 2.32
N PHE A 44 11.94 20.47 1.48
CA PHE A 44 13.30 20.05 1.84
C PHE A 44 14.30 20.58 0.78
N PRO A 45 14.79 21.82 0.91
CA PRO A 45 15.85 22.34 0.05
C PRO A 45 17.20 21.77 0.50
N GLY A 46 17.49 20.53 0.10
CA GLY A 46 18.81 19.93 0.23
C GLY A 46 19.48 19.92 -1.13
N ASP A 47 20.62 20.58 -1.25
CA ASP A 47 21.44 20.66 -2.45
C ASP A 47 21.87 19.27 -2.93
N VAL A 48 21.23 18.77 -3.97
CA VAL A 48 21.77 17.64 -4.74
C VAL A 48 22.80 18.24 -5.70
N ALA A 49 24.04 18.27 -5.26
CA ALA A 49 25.18 18.57 -6.13
C ALA A 49 25.28 17.49 -7.21
N ASN A 50 25.17 17.92 -8.46
CA ASN A 50 25.31 17.10 -9.64
C ASN A 50 26.82 16.87 -9.86
N ASP A 51 27.39 15.80 -9.30
CA ASP A 51 28.74 15.36 -9.61
C ASP A 51 28.70 14.23 -10.63
N SER A 52 28.98 14.57 -11.86
CA SER A 52 29.09 13.66 -13.00
C SER A 52 30.54 13.23 -13.17
N THR A 53 31.01 12.27 -12.37
CA THR A 53 32.25 11.56 -12.64
C THR A 53 31.95 10.09 -12.84
N GLY A 54 32.03 9.66 -14.10
CA GLY A 54 31.80 8.28 -14.52
C GLY A 54 32.88 7.33 -14.00
N HIS A 55 32.46 6.29 -13.30
CA HIS A 55 33.27 5.09 -13.08
C HIS A 55 32.58 3.90 -13.75
N GLY A 56 33.17 3.49 -14.89
CA GLY A 56 32.79 2.29 -15.61
C GLY A 56 33.21 1.04 -14.86
N HIS A 57 32.25 0.22 -14.43
CA HIS A 57 32.49 -1.15 -14.00
C HIS A 57 32.24 -2.10 -15.17
N GLY A 58 33.33 -2.68 -15.69
CA GLY A 58 33.28 -3.73 -16.68
C GLY A 58 32.79 -5.04 -16.06
N HIS A 59 31.65 -5.55 -16.54
CA HIS A 59 31.21 -6.91 -16.27
C HIS A 59 32.03 -7.87 -17.11
N ARG A 60 32.70 -8.81 -16.47
CA ARG A 60 33.25 -10.01 -17.07
C ARG A 60 32.29 -11.15 -16.81
N ASP A 61 31.58 -11.55 -17.85
CA ASP A 61 30.82 -12.80 -17.85
C ASP A 61 31.79 -13.97 -17.91
N VAL A 62 31.77 -14.81 -16.87
CA VAL A 62 32.36 -16.14 -16.90
C VAL A 62 31.27 -17.13 -16.54
N HIS A 63 30.70 -17.77 -17.55
CA HIS A 63 29.88 -18.96 -17.37
C HIS A 63 30.81 -20.14 -17.00
N ASN A 64 30.57 -20.72 -15.82
CA ASN A 64 30.91 -22.11 -15.52
C ASN A 64 29.69 -22.74 -14.85
N GLU A 65 29.03 -23.62 -15.62
CA GLU A 65 28.13 -24.63 -15.09
C GLU A 65 29.01 -25.72 -14.46
N GLU A 66 28.81 -25.97 -13.19
CA GLU A 66 29.00 -27.22 -12.42
C GLU A 66 29.24 -26.82 -10.96
N ASP A 67 28.25 -27.18 -10.11
CA ASP A 67 28.31 -27.59 -8.71
C ASP A 67 27.07 -27.09 -7.94
N MET A 68 25.98 -27.85 -8.13
CA MET A 68 24.85 -27.81 -7.17
C MET A 68 25.16 -28.82 -6.06
N GLU A 69 25.85 -28.37 -5.02
CA GLU A 69 25.85 -29.07 -3.72
C GLU A 69 26.01 -28.05 -2.57
N ASN A 70 24.98 -28.05 -1.71
CA ASN A 70 25.07 -27.70 -0.28
C ASN A 70 25.29 -26.22 0.08
N VAL A 71 24.33 -25.34 -0.22
CA VAL A 71 24.38 -23.96 0.30
C VAL A 71 23.51 -23.83 1.56
N SER A 72 24.05 -24.24 2.70
CA SER A 72 23.68 -23.66 3.98
C SER A 72 24.48 -22.36 4.18
N SER A 73 24.21 -21.35 3.37
CA SER A 73 24.76 -20.03 3.61
C SER A 73 23.96 -19.35 4.72
N PRO A 74 24.60 -18.81 5.75
CA PRO A 74 23.91 -17.98 6.71
C PRO A 74 23.30 -16.81 5.94
N VAL A 75 22.01 -16.57 6.17
CA VAL A 75 21.31 -15.40 5.65
C VAL A 75 22.14 -14.17 6.02
N ARG A 76 22.84 -13.59 5.04
CA ARG A 76 23.51 -12.32 5.24
C ARG A 76 22.41 -11.31 5.54
N ASP A 77 22.56 -10.61 6.65
CA ASP A 77 21.74 -9.45 6.97
C ASP A 77 22.04 -8.36 5.94
N PHE A 78 21.23 -8.29 4.89
CA PHE A 78 21.35 -7.30 3.81
C PHE A 78 20.92 -5.88 4.26
N GLY A 79 20.94 -5.57 5.55
CA GLY A 79 20.39 -4.33 6.07
C GLY A 79 21.33 -3.48 6.91
N VAL A 80 22.54 -3.92 7.16
CA VAL A 80 23.52 -3.12 7.94
C VAL A 80 24.67 -2.74 7.03
N HIS A 81 24.52 -1.61 6.33
CA HIS A 81 25.70 -0.89 5.84
C HIS A 81 26.59 -0.55 7.04
N ASP A 82 27.89 -0.79 6.90
CA ASP A 82 28.84 -0.43 7.95
C ASP A 82 28.70 1.07 8.26
N LYS A 83 28.55 1.41 9.52
CA LYS A 83 28.38 2.80 9.99
C LYS A 83 29.57 3.72 9.67
N HIS A 84 30.58 3.19 9.01
CA HIS A 84 31.81 3.88 8.60
C HIS A 84 31.92 4.16 7.11
N GLU A 85 30.88 3.87 6.30
CA GLU A 85 30.84 4.34 4.91
C GLU A 85 30.38 5.80 4.86
N ASP A 86 31.34 6.73 4.91
CA ASP A 86 31.09 8.19 4.81
C ASP A 86 30.30 8.60 3.54
N SER A 87 30.30 7.76 2.51
CA SER A 87 29.58 7.99 1.25
C SER A 87 28.05 7.93 1.37
N HIS A 88 27.53 7.33 2.43
CA HIS A 88 26.09 7.18 2.69
C HIS A 88 25.59 7.95 3.93
N ALA A 89 26.46 8.84 4.47
CA ALA A 89 26.11 9.68 5.60
C ALA A 89 24.93 10.59 5.26
N GLY A 90 23.80 10.39 5.97
CA GLY A 90 22.58 11.18 5.78
C GLY A 90 21.51 10.57 4.85
N GLU A 91 21.79 9.50 4.11
CA GLU A 91 20.76 8.82 3.28
C GLU A 91 19.57 8.32 4.10
N ASP A 92 19.80 7.89 5.33
CA ASP A 92 18.76 7.42 6.25
C ASP A 92 17.99 8.54 6.95
N ASP A 93 18.43 9.78 6.91
CA ASP A 93 17.84 10.87 7.70
C ASP A 93 16.38 11.10 7.31
N VAL A 94 16.07 11.15 6.02
CA VAL A 94 14.69 11.30 5.51
C VAL A 94 13.83 10.12 5.91
N ALA A 95 14.37 8.91 5.85
CA ALA A 95 13.64 7.70 6.23
C ALA A 95 13.32 7.68 7.72
N ARG A 96 14.25 8.13 8.58
CA ARG A 96 14.05 8.26 10.03
C ARG A 96 13.01 9.33 10.35
N GLU A 97 13.10 10.51 9.74
CA GLU A 97 12.12 11.57 9.92
C GLU A 97 10.71 11.13 9.50
N LEU A 98 10.58 10.47 8.35
CA LEU A 98 9.30 9.96 7.88
C LEU A 98 8.75 8.84 8.79
N ARG A 99 9.59 8.07 9.45
CA ARG A 99 9.15 7.05 10.41
C ARG A 99 8.39 7.66 11.59
N ASP A 100 8.83 8.81 12.05
CA ASP A 100 8.23 9.50 13.20
C ASP A 100 7.00 10.32 12.79
N GLN A 101 7.02 10.93 11.60
CA GLN A 101 5.95 11.76 11.09
C GLN A 101 4.78 10.94 10.49
N VAL A 102 5.05 9.77 9.92
CA VAL A 102 4.08 8.91 9.23
C VAL A 102 4.02 7.56 9.94
N ARG A 103 3.22 7.50 11.00
CA ARG A 103 3.11 6.32 11.86
C ARG A 103 2.23 5.27 11.20
N VAL A 104 2.84 4.17 10.76
CA VAL A 104 2.17 3.05 10.09
C VAL A 104 2.08 1.86 11.04
N LEU A 105 0.86 1.44 11.37
CA LEU A 105 0.58 0.15 11.98
C LEU A 105 0.39 -0.88 10.86
N CYS A 106 1.15 -1.96 10.92
CA CYS A 106 1.02 -3.11 10.03
C CYS A 106 0.36 -4.26 10.80
N TRP A 107 -0.79 -4.73 10.32
CA TRP A 107 -1.32 -5.98 10.78
C TRP A 107 -1.29 -7.01 9.66
N VAL A 108 -0.79 -8.19 9.99
CA VAL A 108 -0.49 -9.27 9.05
C VAL A 108 -1.44 -10.41 9.30
N MET A 109 -2.22 -10.77 8.27
CA MET A 109 -3.10 -11.93 8.30
C MET A 109 -2.25 -13.20 8.21
N THR A 110 -2.42 -14.09 9.20
CA THR A 110 -1.72 -15.38 9.23
C THR A 110 -2.58 -16.43 9.93
N GLY A 111 -2.08 -17.63 10.04
CA GLY A 111 -2.68 -18.74 10.80
C GLY A 111 -1.60 -19.58 11.46
N PRO A 112 -1.95 -20.44 12.42
CA PRO A 112 -1.00 -21.23 13.20
C PRO A 112 0.00 -22.01 12.36
N ASP A 113 -0.45 -22.60 11.24
CA ASP A 113 0.42 -23.39 10.35
C ASP A 113 1.47 -22.56 9.60
N ASN A 114 1.28 -21.23 9.56
CA ASN A 114 2.15 -20.28 8.87
C ASN A 114 3.03 -19.46 9.82
N HIS A 115 2.88 -19.60 11.14
CA HIS A 115 3.68 -18.83 12.09
C HIS A 115 5.17 -18.99 11.83
N GLU A 116 5.67 -20.22 11.79
CA GLU A 116 7.08 -20.52 11.54
C GLU A 116 7.46 -20.43 10.05
N LYS A 117 6.53 -20.79 9.14
CA LYS A 117 6.84 -20.90 7.71
C LYS A 117 6.85 -19.57 6.98
N LYS A 118 6.05 -18.59 7.43
CA LYS A 118 5.86 -17.31 6.75
C LYS A 118 5.95 -16.11 7.71
N ALA A 119 5.14 -16.06 8.76
CA ALA A 119 5.01 -14.90 9.62
C ALA A 119 6.33 -14.51 10.30
N ILE A 120 7.14 -15.48 10.72
CA ILE A 120 8.46 -15.24 11.31
C ILE A 120 9.40 -14.49 10.35
N HIS A 121 9.30 -14.75 9.05
CA HIS A 121 10.10 -14.06 8.04
C HIS A 121 9.65 -12.61 7.86
N VAL A 122 8.34 -12.35 7.88
CA VAL A 122 7.81 -10.97 7.91
C VAL A 122 8.35 -10.23 9.13
N LYS A 123 8.29 -10.84 10.33
CA LYS A 123 8.83 -10.24 11.57
C LYS A 123 10.31 -9.91 11.44
N ARG A 124 11.10 -10.79 10.82
CA ARG A 124 12.57 -10.64 10.71
C ARG A 124 13.03 -9.70 9.60
N THR A 125 12.13 -9.33 8.68
CA THR A 125 12.45 -8.51 7.52
C THR A 125 11.71 -7.16 7.58
N TRP A 126 10.78 -6.92 6.68
CA TRP A 126 10.10 -5.63 6.54
C TRP A 126 9.22 -5.25 7.75
N GLY A 127 8.75 -6.24 8.52
CA GLY A 127 7.93 -6.00 9.71
C GLY A 127 8.64 -5.18 10.79
N THR A 128 9.99 -5.27 10.91
CA THR A 128 10.79 -4.46 11.86
C THR A 128 10.71 -2.96 11.56
N ARG A 129 10.32 -2.61 10.36
CA ARG A 129 10.22 -1.23 9.87
C ARG A 129 8.86 -0.59 10.13
N CYS A 130 7.84 -1.37 10.52
CA CYS A 130 6.55 -0.84 10.97
C CYS A 130 6.71 -0.09 12.29
N ASN A 131 5.88 0.92 12.54
CA ASN A 131 5.83 1.54 13.88
C ASN A 131 5.22 0.57 14.89
N ILE A 132 4.20 -0.17 14.44
CA ILE A 132 3.56 -1.24 15.20
C ILE A 132 3.36 -2.41 14.25
N LEU A 133 3.78 -3.62 14.67
CA LEU A 133 3.59 -4.87 13.93
C LEU A 133 2.74 -5.82 14.77
N ILE A 134 1.68 -6.37 14.19
CA ILE A 134 0.78 -7.34 14.83
C ILE A 134 0.44 -8.44 13.83
N PHE A 135 0.43 -9.68 14.28
CA PHE A 135 -0.03 -10.82 13.49
C PHE A 135 -1.42 -11.24 13.96
N MET A 136 -2.39 -11.25 13.03
CA MET A 136 -3.75 -11.65 13.27
C MET A 136 -3.93 -13.13 12.95
N SER A 137 -4.08 -13.95 13.99
CA SER A 137 -4.15 -15.40 13.93
C SER A 137 -5.37 -15.91 14.71
N SER A 138 -5.65 -17.21 14.70
CA SER A 138 -6.58 -17.85 15.60
C SER A 138 -5.92 -18.41 16.87
N LYS A 139 -4.57 -18.28 16.98
CA LYS A 139 -3.80 -18.79 18.12
C LYS A 139 -2.64 -17.83 18.44
N GLU A 140 -2.35 -17.67 19.71
CA GLU A 140 -1.18 -16.96 20.18
C GLU A 140 0.10 -17.75 19.92
N ASP A 141 1.21 -17.01 19.78
CA ASP A 141 2.55 -17.55 19.57
C ASP A 141 3.56 -16.61 20.26
N GLU A 142 4.32 -17.13 21.23
CA GLU A 142 5.28 -16.35 22.01
C GLU A 142 6.43 -15.78 21.15
N SER A 143 6.73 -16.41 20.02
CA SER A 143 7.77 -15.94 19.10
C SER A 143 7.34 -14.77 18.23
N LEU A 144 6.04 -14.47 18.15
CA LEU A 144 5.43 -13.46 17.31
C LEU A 144 4.53 -12.53 18.13
N PRO A 145 4.40 -11.23 17.79
CA PRO A 145 3.36 -10.39 18.37
C PRO A 145 1.98 -10.74 17.78
N THR A 146 1.47 -11.93 18.13
CA THR A 146 0.19 -12.43 17.65
C THR A 146 -0.98 -11.97 18.51
N VAL A 147 -2.13 -11.84 17.88
CA VAL A 147 -3.43 -11.70 18.52
C VAL A 147 -4.30 -12.88 18.08
N ALA A 148 -4.79 -13.65 19.05
CA ALA A 148 -5.72 -14.73 18.81
C ALA A 148 -7.14 -14.18 18.62
N LEU A 149 -7.59 -14.09 17.38
CA LEU A 149 -8.94 -13.64 17.05
C LEU A 149 -9.94 -14.77 17.31
N PRO A 150 -11.17 -14.48 17.76
CA PRO A 150 -12.20 -15.49 18.03
C PRO A 150 -12.87 -15.99 16.73
N ILE A 151 -12.08 -16.19 15.68
CA ILE A 151 -12.52 -16.61 14.34
C ILE A 151 -11.64 -17.79 13.90
N GLY A 152 -12.27 -18.84 13.36
CA GLY A 152 -11.56 -20.01 12.85
C GLY A 152 -10.72 -19.71 11.62
N GLU A 153 -9.84 -20.67 11.27
CA GLU A 153 -9.06 -20.62 10.05
C GLU A 153 -9.89 -21.00 8.82
N GLY A 154 -9.34 -20.77 7.64
CA GLY A 154 -9.94 -21.08 6.36
C GLY A 154 -10.36 -19.85 5.56
N ARG A 155 -10.42 -20.02 4.24
CA ARG A 155 -10.78 -18.94 3.31
C ARG A 155 -12.19 -18.40 3.56
N GLU A 156 -13.09 -19.24 4.03
CA GLU A 156 -14.46 -18.90 4.39
C GLU A 156 -14.57 -17.99 5.61
N ASN A 157 -13.48 -17.84 6.38
CA ASN A 157 -13.44 -17.04 7.59
C ASN A 157 -12.62 -15.74 7.44
N LEU A 158 -12.02 -15.49 6.27
CA LEU A 158 -11.15 -14.33 6.06
C LEU A 158 -11.85 -12.99 6.30
N TRP A 159 -13.11 -12.87 5.87
CA TRP A 159 -13.87 -11.64 6.14
C TRP A 159 -14.11 -11.43 7.63
N GLY A 160 -14.47 -12.49 8.35
CA GLY A 160 -14.62 -12.47 9.80
C GLY A 160 -13.32 -12.04 10.49
N LYS A 161 -12.19 -12.63 10.11
CA LYS A 161 -10.86 -12.27 10.65
C LYS A 161 -10.52 -10.81 10.38
N THR A 162 -10.77 -10.31 9.17
CA THR A 162 -10.51 -8.91 8.79
C THR A 162 -11.34 -7.95 9.63
N ARG A 163 -12.63 -8.23 9.86
CA ARG A 163 -13.46 -7.39 10.73
C ARG A 163 -12.94 -7.34 12.16
N GLU A 164 -12.64 -8.49 12.74
CA GLU A 164 -12.13 -8.55 14.12
C GLU A 164 -10.74 -7.93 14.24
N ALA A 165 -9.87 -8.11 13.23
CA ALA A 165 -8.57 -7.46 13.19
C ALA A 165 -8.70 -5.92 13.21
N TYR A 166 -9.59 -5.36 12.39
CA TYR A 166 -9.82 -3.91 12.39
C TYR A 166 -10.45 -3.39 13.68
N ARG A 167 -11.37 -4.14 14.30
CA ARG A 167 -11.89 -3.80 15.64
C ARG A 167 -10.77 -3.74 16.66
N TYR A 168 -9.94 -4.79 16.68
CA TYR A 168 -8.82 -4.88 17.62
C TYR A 168 -7.81 -3.73 17.43
N VAL A 169 -7.33 -3.48 16.21
CA VAL A 169 -6.34 -2.42 15.98
C VAL A 169 -6.91 -1.02 16.25
N TRP A 170 -8.19 -0.80 15.98
CA TRP A 170 -8.85 0.46 16.29
C TRP A 170 -8.98 0.69 17.79
N GLU A 171 -9.44 -0.30 18.50
CA GLU A 171 -9.63 -0.21 19.96
C GLU A 171 -8.33 0.06 20.69
N HIS A 172 -7.25 -0.64 20.32
CA HIS A 172 -6.00 -0.61 21.06
C HIS A 172 -4.98 0.41 20.55
N TYR A 173 -5.03 0.79 19.27
CA TYR A 173 -3.94 1.54 18.63
C TYR A 173 -4.37 2.81 17.86
N LYS A 174 -5.61 3.21 17.87
CA LYS A 174 -6.09 4.40 17.13
C LYS A 174 -5.35 5.70 17.46
N GLU A 175 -4.77 5.83 18.66
CA GLU A 175 -3.99 7.02 19.04
C GLU A 175 -2.49 6.86 18.75
N GLN A 176 -2.03 5.66 18.42
CA GLN A 176 -0.63 5.36 18.20
C GLN A 176 -0.24 5.27 16.72
N ALA A 177 -1.22 5.23 15.81
CA ALA A 177 -1.01 5.13 14.38
C ALA A 177 -1.87 6.14 13.60
N ASP A 178 -1.36 6.56 12.44
CA ASP A 178 -2.04 7.45 11.49
C ASP A 178 -2.54 6.69 10.27
N TRP A 179 -1.88 5.57 9.96
CA TRP A 179 -2.17 4.69 8.84
C TRP A 179 -2.20 3.24 9.28
N PHE A 180 -3.18 2.51 8.79
CA PHE A 180 -3.44 1.11 9.14
C PHE A 180 -3.28 0.25 7.89
N MET A 181 -2.23 -0.54 7.85
CA MET A 181 -1.90 -1.40 6.72
C MET A 181 -2.27 -2.85 7.00
N LYS A 182 -3.03 -3.46 6.10
CA LYS A 182 -3.25 -4.91 6.01
C LYS A 182 -2.25 -5.51 5.04
N ALA A 183 -1.63 -6.61 5.44
CA ALA A 183 -0.85 -7.47 4.55
C ALA A 183 -1.16 -8.95 4.85
N ASP A 184 -0.86 -9.82 3.90
CA ASP A 184 -0.82 -11.26 4.13
C ASP A 184 0.61 -11.69 4.53
N ASP A 185 0.76 -12.89 5.08
CA ASP A 185 2.05 -13.41 5.55
C ASP A 185 3.05 -13.77 4.43
N ASP A 186 2.62 -13.65 3.18
CA ASP A 186 3.44 -13.77 1.96
C ASP A 186 3.54 -12.46 1.14
N THR A 187 3.15 -11.35 1.74
CA THR A 187 3.32 -10.01 1.15
C THR A 187 4.65 -9.40 1.60
N TYR A 188 5.36 -8.73 0.70
CA TYR A 188 6.53 -7.91 1.03
C TYR A 188 6.22 -6.43 0.85
N VAL A 189 6.64 -5.59 1.81
CA VAL A 189 6.36 -4.15 1.81
C VAL A 189 7.64 -3.33 2.01
N VAL A 190 7.88 -2.38 1.11
CA VAL A 190 8.94 -1.38 1.29
C VAL A 190 8.35 -0.20 2.06
N LEU A 191 8.51 -0.22 3.40
CA LEU A 191 7.87 0.74 4.32
C LEU A 191 8.34 2.18 4.10
N GLU A 192 9.59 2.38 3.71
CA GLU A 192 10.15 3.69 3.43
C GLU A 192 9.44 4.35 2.24
N ASN A 193 9.27 3.59 1.15
CA ASN A 193 8.54 4.07 -0.03
C ASN A 193 7.04 4.30 0.30
N LEU A 194 6.45 3.43 1.10
CA LEU A 194 5.08 3.62 1.56
C LEU A 194 4.94 4.91 2.36
N ARG A 195 5.81 5.18 3.34
CA ARG A 195 5.79 6.42 4.13
C ARG A 195 6.03 7.65 3.28
N TYR A 196 6.99 7.57 2.35
CA TYR A 196 7.26 8.65 1.42
C TYR A 196 6.02 9.03 0.61
N MET A 197 5.30 8.04 0.09
CA MET A 197 4.02 8.28 -0.59
C MET A 197 2.96 8.87 0.35
N LEU A 198 2.79 8.27 1.54
CA LEU A 198 1.78 8.68 2.51
C LEU A 198 2.02 10.08 3.08
N SER A 199 3.27 10.56 3.13
CA SER A 199 3.62 11.90 3.63
C SER A 199 2.96 13.04 2.85
N SER A 200 2.54 12.79 1.62
CA SER A 200 1.82 13.74 0.77
C SER A 200 0.31 13.81 1.08
N TYR A 201 -0.19 13.01 2.02
CA TYR A 201 -1.61 12.92 2.33
C TYR A 201 -1.89 13.15 3.80
N ASN A 202 -3.09 13.66 4.09
CA ASN A 202 -3.53 13.84 5.47
C ASN A 202 -4.29 12.59 5.95
N SER A 203 -3.83 11.98 7.03
CA SER A 203 -4.49 10.80 7.63
C SER A 203 -5.88 11.09 8.21
N SER A 204 -6.22 12.36 8.38
CA SER A 204 -7.58 12.81 8.77
C SER A 204 -8.56 12.84 7.59
N ASP A 205 -8.08 12.69 6.35
CA ASP A 205 -8.95 12.51 5.18
C ASP A 205 -9.30 11.03 5.00
N PRO A 206 -10.52 10.70 4.56
CA PRO A 206 -10.96 9.32 4.35
C PRO A 206 -10.33 8.74 3.07
N ILE A 207 -9.14 8.23 3.17
CA ILE A 207 -8.34 7.75 2.04
C ILE A 207 -7.96 6.29 2.24
N ALA A 208 -8.00 5.52 1.15
CA ALA A 208 -7.53 4.15 1.09
C ALA A 208 -6.64 3.94 -0.14
N PHE A 209 -5.54 3.21 0.02
CA PHE A 209 -4.59 2.86 -1.01
C PHE A 209 -4.48 1.34 -1.15
N GLY A 210 -4.38 0.86 -2.39
CA GLY A 210 -4.17 -0.55 -2.67
C GLY A 210 -4.13 -0.84 -4.16
N HIS A 211 -3.79 -2.09 -4.51
CA HIS A 211 -3.89 -2.54 -5.89
C HIS A 211 -5.34 -2.83 -6.24
N LYS A 212 -5.90 -1.99 -7.11
CA LYS A 212 -7.34 -1.92 -7.39
C LYS A 212 -7.78 -2.85 -8.51
N PHE A 213 -8.78 -3.69 -8.22
CA PHE A 213 -9.56 -4.45 -9.19
C PHE A 213 -10.95 -3.86 -9.38
N LYS A 214 -11.51 -4.01 -10.58
CA LYS A 214 -12.84 -3.47 -10.91
C LYS A 214 -13.99 -4.48 -10.90
N PRO A 215 -13.79 -5.81 -11.03
CA PRO A 215 -14.91 -6.77 -11.01
C PRO A 215 -15.74 -6.64 -9.72
N PHE A 216 -17.01 -7.00 -9.78
CA PHE A 216 -17.97 -7.13 -8.67
C PHE A 216 -18.37 -5.84 -7.95
N VAL A 217 -17.49 -4.87 -7.76
CA VAL A 217 -17.75 -3.62 -7.02
C VAL A 217 -17.62 -2.43 -7.96
N LYS A 218 -18.64 -1.58 -8.03
CA LYS A 218 -18.72 -0.46 -8.98
C LYS A 218 -17.51 0.48 -8.89
N GLN A 219 -17.09 0.84 -7.68
CA GLN A 219 -15.87 1.65 -7.48
C GLN A 219 -14.58 0.82 -7.53
N GLY A 220 -14.68 -0.50 -7.52
CA GLY A 220 -13.57 -1.44 -7.40
C GLY A 220 -13.31 -1.83 -5.94
N PHE A 221 -12.37 -2.76 -5.77
CA PHE A 221 -11.87 -3.23 -4.47
C PHE A 221 -10.35 -3.40 -4.54
N PHE A 222 -9.69 -3.46 -3.41
CA PHE A 222 -8.25 -3.71 -3.34
C PHE A 222 -7.96 -5.19 -3.16
N SER A 223 -6.92 -5.69 -3.84
CA SER A 223 -6.42 -7.05 -3.63
C SER A 223 -5.92 -7.22 -2.20
N GLY A 224 -6.45 -8.20 -1.49
CA GLY A 224 -6.00 -8.55 -0.15
C GLY A 224 -4.55 -9.00 -0.10
N GLY A 225 -4.13 -9.87 -1.06
CA GLY A 225 -2.77 -10.38 -1.15
C GLY A 225 -1.71 -9.33 -1.51
N ALA A 226 -2.08 -8.28 -2.25
CA ALA A 226 -1.18 -7.16 -2.51
C ALA A 226 -1.03 -6.21 -1.31
N GLY A 227 -1.88 -6.34 -0.30
CA GLY A 227 -1.97 -5.42 0.81
C GLY A 227 -2.71 -4.12 0.47
N TYR A 228 -3.23 -3.47 1.49
CA TYR A 228 -3.86 -2.15 1.35
C TYR A 228 -3.74 -1.34 2.65
N VAL A 229 -3.84 -0.02 2.51
CA VAL A 229 -3.66 0.92 3.60
C VAL A 229 -4.88 1.81 3.74
N LEU A 230 -5.38 1.96 4.95
CA LEU A 230 -6.42 2.91 5.32
C LEU A 230 -5.84 4.04 6.16
N SER A 231 -6.27 5.27 5.89
CA SER A 231 -6.02 6.41 6.78
C SER A 231 -6.73 6.24 8.14
N LYS A 232 -6.34 7.01 9.14
CA LYS A 232 -7.00 7.02 10.45
C LYS A 232 -8.51 7.30 10.33
N ASP A 233 -8.90 8.30 9.52
CA ASP A 233 -10.33 8.60 9.33
C ASP A 233 -11.07 7.51 8.53
N ALA A 234 -10.43 6.91 7.51
CA ALA A 234 -11.02 5.79 6.80
C ALA A 234 -11.24 4.59 7.71
N THR A 235 -10.25 4.25 8.55
CA THR A 235 -10.35 3.16 9.54
C THR A 235 -11.42 3.46 10.58
N LYS A 236 -11.51 4.70 11.06
CA LYS A 236 -12.57 5.14 11.97
C LYS A 236 -13.95 4.89 11.38
N ARG A 237 -14.17 5.36 10.16
CA ARG A 237 -15.47 5.15 9.47
C ARG A 237 -15.77 3.67 9.26
N PHE A 238 -14.75 2.91 8.87
CA PHE A 238 -14.87 1.48 8.67
C PHE A 238 -15.34 0.78 9.95
N VAL A 239 -14.68 1.02 11.09
CA VAL A 239 -14.99 0.34 12.34
C VAL A 239 -16.25 0.89 13.01
N GLU A 240 -16.33 2.21 13.21
CA GLU A 240 -17.39 2.81 14.04
C GLU A 240 -18.74 2.85 13.31
N LYS A 241 -18.74 3.08 11.99
CA LYS A 241 -19.97 3.16 11.20
C LYS A 241 -20.24 1.91 10.37
N GLY A 242 -19.17 1.35 9.74
CA GLY A 242 -19.32 0.26 8.81
C GLY A 242 -19.62 -1.06 9.48
N LEU A 243 -18.74 -1.53 10.35
CA LEU A 243 -18.82 -2.87 10.93
C LEU A 243 -20.05 -3.08 11.81
N ASN A 244 -20.61 -2.01 12.35
CA ASN A 244 -21.76 -2.06 13.26
C ASN A 244 -23.11 -1.99 12.55
N ASP A 245 -23.14 -1.66 11.25
CA ASP A 245 -24.39 -1.58 10.48
C ASP A 245 -24.58 -2.82 9.60
N SER A 246 -25.50 -3.69 10.00
CA SER A 246 -25.83 -4.92 9.25
C SER A 246 -26.42 -4.67 7.86
N LYS A 247 -26.87 -3.45 7.55
CA LYS A 247 -27.36 -3.10 6.21
C LYS A 247 -26.23 -2.84 5.22
N ILE A 248 -25.07 -2.47 5.71
CA ILE A 248 -23.91 -2.13 4.89
C ILE A 248 -22.75 -3.09 5.03
N CYS A 249 -22.63 -3.79 6.14
CA CYS A 249 -21.59 -4.77 6.42
C CYS A 249 -22.19 -6.18 6.56
N ARG A 250 -21.63 -7.13 5.84
CA ARG A 250 -21.95 -8.55 6.01
C ARG A 250 -21.54 -9.02 7.40
N GLN A 251 -22.47 -9.64 8.13
CA GLN A 251 -22.25 -10.02 9.54
C GLN A 251 -21.71 -11.44 9.72
N ASP A 252 -21.99 -12.36 8.78
CA ASP A 252 -21.37 -13.69 8.81
C ASP A 252 -19.87 -13.62 8.41
N PRO A 253 -19.04 -14.59 8.80
CA PRO A 253 -17.60 -14.57 8.53
C PRO A 253 -17.23 -14.79 7.06
N GLY A 254 -18.19 -15.28 6.25
CA GLY A 254 -17.98 -15.68 4.86
C GLY A 254 -17.89 -14.51 3.88
N GLY A 255 -17.68 -14.86 2.62
CA GLY A 255 -17.50 -13.90 1.51
C GLY A 255 -16.05 -13.78 1.08
N ALA A 256 -15.83 -13.17 -0.09
CA ALA A 256 -14.50 -12.81 -0.53
C ALA A 256 -14.05 -11.55 0.24
N GLU A 257 -13.05 -11.65 1.08
CA GLU A 257 -12.60 -10.62 2.03
C GLU A 257 -12.41 -9.26 1.36
N ASP A 258 -11.66 -9.23 0.28
CA ASP A 258 -11.31 -8.03 -0.47
C ASP A 258 -12.52 -7.40 -1.18
N VAL A 259 -13.45 -8.21 -1.67
CA VAL A 259 -14.71 -7.76 -2.28
C VAL A 259 -15.66 -7.19 -1.22
N GLU A 260 -15.80 -7.85 -0.05
CA GLU A 260 -16.60 -7.35 1.07
C GLU A 260 -16.06 -6.03 1.60
N MET A 261 -14.73 -5.90 1.71
CA MET A 261 -14.05 -4.63 2.01
C MET A 261 -14.41 -3.55 0.97
N GLY A 262 -14.41 -3.91 -0.32
CA GLY A 262 -14.79 -3.00 -1.40
C GLY A 262 -16.24 -2.54 -1.30
N PHE A 263 -17.19 -3.44 -1.02
CA PHE A 263 -18.60 -3.11 -0.82
C PHE A 263 -18.80 -2.19 0.39
N LEU A 264 -18.13 -2.47 1.49
CA LEU A 264 -18.24 -1.64 2.68
C LEU A 264 -17.72 -0.23 2.41
N ASN A 265 -16.54 -0.10 1.82
CA ASN A 265 -15.95 1.19 1.49
C ASN A 265 -16.82 1.99 0.50
N GLN A 266 -17.47 1.32 -0.46
CA GLN A 266 -18.42 1.96 -1.38
C GLN A 266 -19.65 2.52 -0.64
N ARG A 267 -20.14 1.81 0.37
CA ARG A 267 -21.34 2.18 1.15
C ARG A 267 -21.06 3.24 2.20
N LEU A 268 -19.81 3.31 2.71
CA LEU A 268 -19.39 4.27 3.73
C LEU A 268 -19.17 5.70 3.22
N PHE A 269 -19.63 6.02 2.03
CA PHE A 269 -19.60 7.36 1.39
C PHE A 269 -18.28 8.14 1.56
N ASN A 270 -17.60 8.38 0.44
CA ASN A 270 -16.44 9.28 0.30
C ASN A 270 -15.08 8.76 0.79
N ILE A 271 -14.85 7.44 0.95
CA ILE A 271 -13.48 6.97 1.02
C ILE A 271 -12.86 7.05 -0.37
N LYS A 272 -11.85 7.90 -0.53
CA LYS A 272 -11.10 8.04 -1.78
C LYS A 272 -10.22 6.80 -1.99
N PHE A 273 -10.51 6.04 -3.05
CA PHE A 273 -9.70 4.90 -3.48
C PHE A 273 -8.60 5.38 -4.42
N LEU A 274 -7.36 5.29 -3.97
CA LEU A 274 -6.19 5.64 -4.74
C LEU A 274 -5.38 4.38 -5.10
N TYR A 275 -4.73 4.40 -6.26
CA TYR A 275 -3.86 3.31 -6.68
C TYR A 275 -2.56 3.36 -5.87
N LEU A 276 -2.21 2.23 -5.28
CA LEU A 276 -0.89 1.99 -4.75
C LEU A 276 -0.10 1.22 -5.81
N PHE A 277 0.88 1.87 -6.42
CA PHE A 277 1.89 1.18 -7.22
C PHE A 277 2.91 0.57 -6.24
N ILE A 278 2.56 -0.57 -5.66
CA ILE A 278 3.55 -1.43 -5.03
C ILE A 278 4.16 -2.22 -6.17
N PHE A 279 5.45 -2.08 -6.39
CA PHE A 279 6.17 -2.97 -7.28
C PHE A 279 6.12 -4.36 -6.65
N SER A 280 5.23 -5.23 -7.13
CA SER A 280 5.43 -6.67 -6.99
C SER A 280 6.55 -7.02 -7.96
N LEU A 281 7.66 -7.49 -7.41
CA LEU A 281 8.74 -8.12 -8.14
C LEU A 281 8.26 -9.43 -8.75
#